data_d309587d4099d0ff37768fda45fdc9fe
#
_entry.id   d309587d4099d0ff37768fda45fdc9fe
#
_cell.length_a   1.000
_cell.length_b   1.000
_cell.length_c   1.000
_cell.angle_alpha   90.00
_cell.angle_beta   90.00
_cell.angle_gamma   90.00
#
_symmetry.space_group_name_H-M   'P 1'
#
loop_
_entity.id
_entity.type
_entity.pdbx_description
1 polymer ?
#
loop_
_entity_poly.entity_id
_entity_poly.type
_entity_poly.pdbx_seq_one_letter_code
_entity_poly.pdbx_strand_id
1 'polypeptide(L)'
;VGIYNAFVIPSAHPNHLELIVDNKEWHEFMAKALVPYSAIHEIEAPKVIPRVDIGVSHEKLALGTPFGLLGAASITDRETHPQGGISFDDLHQFHLQGTDTINYSDEDLCGIRMLSVRPNRNRHVVSDIANLAGERVAILGEVPVLHYDTNGKRLVDTTGNPDTSFLLRMPANMPYMMQGIDCEGHTLNTDQTWQHLRPGEMKTCGGCHVHSKPAREQFVNTHAATSNYTIPQLGEGVIPLLDGLDGNTVRTRAVLGNELQIEFTRDIKPILDAHCIACHGGAIPAAGLALDKHGSKNNEDGTTWWRLVADYKQKYIPDNLKIATKTPGGFERPQVSKYIRAFNSLGSLLYWKATNERTDRNLDTSFPNDIDFGPDHPTGITKQQLGILSRWIDIGAPGGTKELDDTQKPTLHLAALVVDNKITELRVGTVDSGSGINPASLSVCVKDTQGNCKNIAGRAEINGITRIILTSPITDANTGIEARVRDMSGNETFVTRTAKWFLVN
;
A
#
# COMPACT_ATOMS: atom_id res chain seq x y z
N VAL A 1 -21.13 -3.78 -18.74
CA VAL A 1 -22.04 -3.66 -17.58
C VAL A 1 -22.71 -2.31 -17.66
N GLY A 2 -24.04 -2.28 -17.85
CA GLY A 2 -24.82 -1.05 -17.96
C GLY A 2 -25.48 -0.64 -16.64
N ILE A 3 -26.00 0.57 -16.63
CA ILE A 3 -26.79 1.13 -15.51
C ILE A 3 -28.27 1.04 -15.87
N TYR A 4 -29.06 0.50 -14.97
CA TYR A 4 -30.48 0.29 -15.13
C TYR A 4 -31.26 0.96 -14.00
N ASN A 5 -32.44 1.46 -14.30
CA ASN A 5 -33.44 1.87 -13.34
C ASN A 5 -34.38 0.69 -13.05
N ALA A 6 -34.59 0.35 -11.78
CA ALA A 6 -35.53 -0.68 -11.36
C ALA A 6 -36.80 -0.02 -10.83
N PHE A 7 -37.95 -0.27 -11.46
CA PHE A 7 -39.23 0.28 -10.96
C PHE A 7 -39.96 -0.65 -9.97
N VAL A 8 -39.39 -1.81 -9.72
CA VAL A 8 -39.88 -2.74 -8.70
C VAL A 8 -38.70 -3.18 -7.83
N ILE A 9 -38.80 -3.03 -6.54
CA ILE A 9 -37.73 -3.38 -5.61
C ILE A 9 -38.27 -4.38 -4.55
N PRO A 10 -37.67 -5.57 -4.45
CA PRO A 10 -36.57 -6.11 -5.28
C PRO A 10 -37.00 -6.46 -6.70
N SER A 11 -36.11 -6.22 -7.66
CA SER A 11 -36.34 -6.58 -9.07
C SER A 11 -36.11 -8.09 -9.23
N ALA A 12 -37.17 -8.83 -9.51
CA ALA A 12 -37.14 -10.29 -9.69
C ALA A 12 -37.15 -10.72 -11.19
N HIS A 13 -37.30 -9.78 -12.09
CA HIS A 13 -37.41 -10.07 -13.52
C HIS A 13 -36.75 -8.98 -14.38
N PRO A 14 -36.09 -9.31 -15.50
CA PRO A 14 -35.47 -8.33 -16.39
C PRO A 14 -36.40 -7.21 -16.87
N ASN A 15 -37.69 -7.52 -17.03
CA ASN A 15 -38.72 -6.54 -17.45
C ASN A 15 -38.99 -5.45 -16.41
N HIS A 16 -38.43 -5.58 -15.20
CA HIS A 16 -38.49 -4.55 -14.14
C HIS A 16 -37.34 -3.54 -14.26
N LEU A 17 -36.50 -3.68 -15.29
CA LEU A 17 -35.33 -2.87 -15.51
C LEU A 17 -35.48 -2.04 -16.78
N GLU A 18 -35.24 -0.76 -16.67
CA GLU A 18 -35.12 0.15 -17.80
C GLU A 18 -33.64 0.54 -17.95
N LEU A 19 -33.11 0.33 -19.16
CA LEU A 19 -31.73 0.69 -19.46
C LEU A 19 -31.58 2.21 -19.49
N ILE A 20 -30.67 2.72 -18.66
CA ILE A 20 -30.29 4.14 -18.66
C ILE A 20 -29.09 4.35 -19.58
N VAL A 21 -28.03 3.56 -19.40
CA VAL A 21 -26.82 3.63 -20.24
C VAL A 21 -26.09 2.29 -20.25
N ASP A 22 -25.64 1.90 -21.43
CA ASP A 22 -24.74 0.76 -21.63
C ASP A 22 -23.84 1.05 -22.84
N ASN A 23 -22.66 1.53 -22.57
CA ASN A 23 -21.64 1.73 -23.60
C ASN A 23 -20.83 0.45 -23.75
N LYS A 24 -20.77 -0.07 -24.96
CA LYS A 24 -20.09 -1.35 -25.25
C LYS A 24 -18.58 -1.33 -25.03
N GLU A 25 -17.99 -0.14 -25.00
CA GLU A 25 -16.54 0.05 -24.84
C GLU A 25 -16.13 0.28 -23.38
N TRP A 26 -17.10 0.57 -22.48
CA TRP A 26 -16.84 0.93 -21.08
C TRP A 26 -17.74 0.14 -20.13
N HIS A 27 -17.34 0.07 -18.88
CA HIS A 27 -18.17 -0.43 -17.80
C HIS A 27 -18.69 0.75 -16.98
N GLU A 28 -19.99 0.88 -16.89
CA GLU A 28 -20.65 1.87 -16.06
C GLU A 28 -20.93 1.28 -14.68
N PHE A 29 -20.54 2.00 -13.64
CA PHE A 29 -20.79 1.59 -12.26
C PHE A 29 -20.83 2.81 -11.34
N MET A 30 -21.35 2.62 -10.13
CA MET A 30 -21.46 3.66 -9.09
C MET A 30 -22.32 4.85 -9.54
N ALA A 31 -23.41 4.59 -10.29
CA ALA A 31 -24.37 5.63 -10.67
C ALA A 31 -24.91 6.34 -9.43
N LYS A 32 -25.03 7.65 -9.51
CA LYS A 32 -25.66 8.49 -8.47
C LYS A 32 -26.76 9.33 -9.11
N ALA A 33 -27.95 9.27 -8.54
CA ALA A 33 -29.04 10.15 -8.96
C ALA A 33 -28.70 11.60 -8.61
N LEU A 34 -28.90 12.50 -9.55
CA LEU A 34 -28.81 13.94 -9.30
C LEU A 34 -30.16 14.41 -8.71
N VAL A 35 -30.25 14.36 -7.40
CA VAL A 35 -31.43 14.80 -6.64
C VAL A 35 -31.05 15.84 -5.61
N PRO A 36 -31.98 16.75 -5.20
CA PRO A 36 -31.71 17.71 -4.15
C PRO A 36 -31.27 17.01 -2.85
N TYR A 37 -30.35 17.64 -2.12
CA TYR A 37 -29.85 17.14 -0.85
C TYR A 37 -30.99 16.86 0.15
N SER A 38 -31.98 17.76 0.19
CA SER A 38 -33.18 17.60 1.02
C SER A 38 -34.04 16.38 0.66
N ALA A 39 -34.04 15.96 -0.60
CA ALA A 39 -34.78 14.75 -1.01
C ALA A 39 -34.07 13.44 -0.60
N ILE A 40 -32.77 13.47 -0.31
CA ILE A 40 -32.00 12.31 0.15
C ILE A 40 -31.97 12.25 1.69
N HIS A 41 -31.76 13.42 2.32
CA HIS A 41 -31.42 13.49 3.76
C HIS A 41 -32.55 14.09 4.61
N GLU A 42 -33.65 14.52 3.99
CA GLU A 42 -34.81 15.17 4.64
C GLU A 42 -34.47 16.46 5.42
N ILE A 43 -33.28 17.02 5.15
CA ILE A 43 -32.81 18.28 5.71
C ILE A 43 -32.24 19.16 4.60
N GLU A 44 -32.19 20.46 4.85
CA GLU A 44 -31.55 21.41 3.94
C GLU A 44 -30.03 21.15 3.81
N ALA A 45 -29.50 21.35 2.62
CA ALA A 45 -28.06 21.23 2.41
C ALA A 45 -27.29 22.20 3.34
N PRO A 46 -26.17 21.77 3.94
CA PRO A 46 -25.34 22.63 4.75
C PRO A 46 -24.91 23.87 3.94
N LYS A 47 -25.12 25.07 4.48
CA LYS A 47 -24.69 26.33 3.84
C LYS A 47 -23.17 26.43 3.72
N VAL A 48 -22.47 25.78 4.62
CA VAL A 48 -21.02 25.70 4.63
C VAL A 48 -20.64 24.22 4.54
N ILE A 49 -19.99 23.84 3.43
CA ILE A 49 -19.39 22.52 3.29
C ILE A 49 -18.05 22.56 4.02
N PRO A 50 -17.79 21.67 4.99
CA PRO A 50 -16.50 21.62 5.66
C PRO A 50 -15.37 21.48 4.62
N ARG A 51 -14.41 22.37 4.68
CA ARG A 51 -13.21 22.28 3.84
C ARG A 51 -12.24 21.32 4.50
N VAL A 52 -11.64 20.46 3.71
CA VAL A 52 -10.83 19.39 4.23
C VAL A 52 -9.34 19.55 3.85
N ASP A 53 -9.07 20.43 2.89
CA ASP A 53 -7.73 20.68 2.33
C ASP A 53 -7.40 22.17 2.22
N ILE A 54 -7.85 22.99 3.18
CA ILE A 54 -7.66 24.44 3.19
C ILE A 54 -6.24 24.90 3.51
N GLY A 55 -5.28 24.01 3.47
CA GLY A 55 -3.89 24.34 3.75
C GLY A 55 -3.57 24.51 5.23
N VAL A 56 -4.48 24.11 6.12
CA VAL A 56 -4.16 24.01 7.54
C VAL A 56 -3.34 22.75 7.73
N SER A 57 -2.06 22.92 7.91
CA SER A 57 -1.16 21.83 8.27
C SER A 57 -1.32 21.53 9.76
N HIS A 58 -1.22 20.26 10.14
CA HIS A 58 -1.05 19.88 11.53
C HIS A 58 0.18 20.60 12.12
N GLU A 59 0.20 20.89 13.42
CA GLU A 59 1.33 21.58 14.10
C GLU A 59 2.70 20.96 13.83
N LYS A 60 2.75 19.65 13.60
CA LYS A 60 3.96 18.89 13.24
C LYS A 60 4.27 18.91 11.73
N LEU A 61 3.49 19.61 10.91
CA LEU A 61 3.67 19.74 9.46
C LEU A 61 3.64 21.23 9.09
N ALA A 62 4.60 21.67 8.31
CA ALA A 62 4.60 23.05 7.82
C ALA A 62 3.43 23.30 6.86
N LEU A 63 2.91 24.53 6.85
CA LEU A 63 1.89 24.95 5.89
C LEU A 63 2.36 24.68 4.45
N GLY A 64 1.52 24.05 3.64
CA GLY A 64 1.84 23.68 2.26
C GLY A 64 2.51 22.32 2.10
N THR A 65 2.75 21.57 3.20
CA THR A 65 3.32 20.22 3.15
C THR A 65 2.45 19.30 2.29
N PRO A 66 3.04 18.59 1.30
CA PRO A 66 2.33 17.61 0.47
C PRO A 66 2.23 16.23 1.12
N PHE A 67 2.48 16.13 2.41
CA PHE A 67 2.45 14.93 3.24
C PHE A 67 1.32 14.99 4.26
N GLY A 68 0.96 13.84 4.79
CA GLY A 68 0.08 13.70 5.94
C GLY A 68 0.77 12.88 7.04
N LEU A 69 0.17 12.86 8.22
CA LEU A 69 0.58 12.04 9.36
C LEU A 69 -0.41 10.90 9.57
N LEU A 70 0.13 9.68 9.66
CA LEU A 70 -0.61 8.49 10.01
C LEU A 70 -0.09 7.93 11.33
N GLY A 71 -1.00 7.65 12.27
CA GLY A 71 -0.65 7.04 13.55
C GLY A 71 -1.63 5.97 13.98
N ALA A 72 -1.19 5.10 14.86
CA ALA A 72 -2.05 4.18 15.60
C ALA A 72 -1.58 4.08 17.05
N ALA A 73 -2.54 3.85 17.96
CA ALA A 73 -2.23 3.66 19.37
C ALA A 73 -1.62 2.27 19.62
N SER A 74 -2.05 1.26 18.87
CA SER A 74 -1.54 -0.10 19.02
C SER A 74 -1.75 -0.90 17.75
N ILE A 75 -0.75 -1.70 17.36
CA ILE A 75 -0.88 -2.68 16.28
C ILE A 75 -1.30 -4.06 16.80
N THR A 76 -1.27 -4.27 18.10
CA THR A 76 -1.67 -5.52 18.77
C THR A 76 -3.11 -5.49 19.29
N ASP A 77 -3.75 -4.33 19.37
CA ASP A 77 -5.19 -4.25 19.66
C ASP A 77 -5.98 -4.48 18.36
N ARG A 78 -6.42 -5.73 18.15
CA ARG A 78 -7.15 -6.17 16.97
C ARG A 78 -8.15 -7.27 17.32
N GLU A 79 -9.14 -7.45 16.47
CA GLU A 79 -10.17 -8.50 16.58
C GLU A 79 -9.90 -9.69 15.65
N THR A 80 -8.84 -9.60 14.83
CA THR A 80 -8.40 -10.64 13.90
C THR A 80 -7.26 -11.47 14.48
N HIS A 81 -6.82 -12.48 13.72
CA HIS A 81 -5.69 -13.33 14.09
C HIS A 81 -4.48 -12.53 14.65
N PRO A 82 -3.79 -13.01 15.73
CA PRO A 82 -4.06 -14.25 16.43
C PRO A 82 -5.17 -14.18 17.47
N GLN A 83 -5.66 -13.01 17.84
CA GLN A 83 -6.62 -12.84 18.96
C GLN A 83 -8.04 -13.27 18.59
N GLY A 84 -8.50 -12.95 17.39
CA GLY A 84 -9.86 -13.21 16.93
C GLY A 84 -10.04 -14.55 16.23
N GLY A 85 -9.00 -15.22 15.85
CA GLY A 85 -8.94 -16.52 15.18
C GLY A 85 -9.96 -16.68 14.05
N ILE A 86 -9.54 -16.79 12.81
CA ILE A 86 -10.44 -17.12 11.71
C ILE A 86 -10.44 -18.63 11.56
N SER A 87 -11.63 -19.25 11.66
CA SER A 87 -11.77 -20.68 11.44
C SER A 87 -11.50 -21.04 9.98
N PHE A 88 -10.62 -22.01 9.75
CA PHE A 88 -10.36 -22.53 8.41
C PHE A 88 -11.57 -23.29 7.81
N ASP A 89 -12.52 -23.67 8.64
CA ASP A 89 -13.75 -24.34 8.21
C ASP A 89 -14.82 -23.35 7.75
N ASP A 90 -14.60 -22.05 7.95
CA ASP A 90 -15.52 -21.01 7.51
C ASP A 90 -15.42 -20.81 5.99
N LEU A 91 -16.56 -20.87 5.31
CA LEU A 91 -16.66 -20.63 3.87
C LEU A 91 -16.27 -19.20 3.45
N HIS A 92 -16.11 -18.29 4.40
CA HIS A 92 -15.70 -16.89 4.19
C HIS A 92 -14.17 -16.69 4.26
N GLN A 93 -13.40 -17.68 3.86
CA GLN A 93 -11.94 -17.73 3.92
C GLN A 93 -11.19 -16.65 3.11
N PHE A 94 -11.88 -15.84 2.34
CA PHE A 94 -11.26 -14.68 1.64
C PHE A 94 -10.66 -13.64 2.61
N HIS A 95 -11.01 -13.68 3.89
CA HIS A 95 -10.38 -12.86 4.91
C HIS A 95 -8.98 -13.32 5.29
N LEU A 96 -8.60 -14.53 4.96
CA LEU A 96 -7.37 -15.14 5.43
C LEU A 96 -6.12 -14.66 4.70
N GLN A 97 -6.20 -13.96 3.63
CA GLN A 97 -5.07 -13.43 2.82
C GLN A 97 -3.75 -14.22 2.86
N GLY A 98 -3.80 -15.48 3.30
CA GLY A 98 -2.65 -16.34 3.45
C GLY A 98 -1.78 -16.09 4.69
N THR A 99 -1.90 -14.94 5.37
CA THR A 99 -1.08 -14.60 6.55
C THR A 99 -1.55 -15.25 7.83
N ASP A 100 -2.85 -15.49 7.97
CA ASP A 100 -3.45 -16.11 9.18
C ASP A 100 -3.03 -17.58 9.37
N THR A 101 -2.25 -18.12 8.46
CA THR A 101 -1.70 -19.48 8.55
C THR A 101 -0.35 -19.56 9.27
N ILE A 102 0.24 -18.42 9.63
CA ILE A 102 1.49 -18.37 10.39
C ILE A 102 1.17 -18.51 11.87
N ASN A 103 1.90 -19.35 12.57
CA ASN A 103 1.81 -19.46 14.02
C ASN A 103 2.69 -18.38 14.66
N TYR A 104 2.12 -17.22 14.96
CA TYR A 104 2.82 -16.10 15.59
C TYR A 104 2.04 -15.52 16.76
N SER A 105 2.71 -14.78 17.62
CA SER A 105 2.14 -14.02 18.74
C SER A 105 2.36 -12.52 18.56
N ASP A 106 1.73 -11.73 19.43
CA ASP A 106 1.94 -10.27 19.46
C ASP A 106 3.41 -9.88 19.74
N GLU A 107 4.16 -10.73 20.42
CA GLU A 107 5.58 -10.52 20.71
C GLU A 107 6.47 -10.59 19.46
N ASP A 108 6.00 -11.25 18.40
CA ASP A 108 6.72 -11.36 17.13
C ASP A 108 6.59 -10.09 16.28
N LEU A 109 5.62 -9.22 16.58
CA LEU A 109 5.42 -7.97 15.85
C LEU A 109 6.47 -6.93 16.24
N CYS A 110 7.37 -6.63 15.33
CA CYS A 110 8.46 -5.69 15.51
C CYS A 110 8.24 -4.35 14.78
N GLY A 111 7.44 -4.35 13.74
CA GLY A 111 7.23 -3.17 12.91
C GLY A 111 6.00 -3.22 12.05
N ILE A 112 5.84 -2.15 11.30
CA ILE A 112 4.85 -2.02 10.23
C ILE A 112 5.56 -1.77 8.90
N ARG A 113 5.00 -2.31 7.82
CA ARG A 113 5.38 -1.96 6.44
C ARG A 113 4.26 -1.19 5.80
N MET A 114 4.60 -0.06 5.19
CA MET A 114 3.68 0.75 4.41
C MET A 114 3.83 0.44 2.94
N LEU A 115 2.72 0.12 2.28
CA LEU A 115 2.65 -0.21 0.87
C LEU A 115 1.90 0.88 0.12
N SER A 116 2.48 1.37 -0.98
CA SER A 116 1.81 2.25 -1.94
C SER A 116 1.13 1.43 -3.03
N VAL A 117 0.00 1.92 -3.55
CA VAL A 117 -0.62 1.33 -4.74
C VAL A 117 0.19 1.67 -5.98
N ARG A 118 0.28 0.70 -6.90
CA ARG A 118 0.84 0.88 -8.24
C ARG A 118 -0.17 0.47 -9.31
N PRO A 119 -0.22 1.14 -10.46
CA PRO A 119 -1.06 0.73 -11.56
C PRO A 119 -0.71 -0.68 -12.03
N ASN A 120 -1.73 -1.46 -12.35
CA ASN A 120 -1.55 -2.73 -13.04
C ASN A 120 -1.15 -2.46 -14.50
N ARG A 121 -0.21 -3.24 -15.02
CA ARG A 121 0.25 -3.08 -16.42
C ARG A 121 -0.82 -3.46 -17.43
N ASN A 122 -1.57 -4.50 -17.12
CA ASN A 122 -2.63 -5.00 -17.97
C ASN A 122 -3.61 -5.84 -17.13
N ARG A 123 -4.87 -5.46 -17.12
CA ARG A 123 -5.94 -6.22 -16.41
C ARG A 123 -6.16 -7.62 -16.95
N HIS A 124 -5.70 -7.91 -18.16
CA HIS A 124 -5.84 -9.21 -18.81
C HIS A 124 -4.60 -10.09 -18.66
N VAL A 125 -3.51 -9.57 -18.11
CA VAL A 125 -2.30 -10.34 -17.86
C VAL A 125 -2.32 -10.80 -16.41
N VAL A 126 -2.37 -12.10 -16.23
CA VAL A 126 -2.46 -12.75 -14.90
C VAL A 126 -1.29 -12.37 -13.99
N SER A 127 -0.14 -12.00 -14.56
CA SER A 127 1.04 -11.52 -13.83
C SER A 127 0.78 -10.28 -12.97
N ASP A 128 -0.24 -9.49 -13.30
CA ASP A 128 -0.59 -8.29 -12.53
C ASP A 128 -1.70 -8.57 -11.50
N ILE A 129 -2.35 -9.74 -11.53
CA ILE A 129 -3.55 -10.05 -10.75
C ILE A 129 -3.29 -11.14 -9.68
N ALA A 130 -2.11 -11.73 -9.67
CA ALA A 130 -1.79 -12.83 -8.75
C ALA A 130 -1.59 -12.36 -7.29
N ASN A 131 -2.16 -11.23 -6.91
CA ASN A 131 -2.20 -10.78 -5.53
C ASN A 131 -3.65 -10.62 -5.05
N LEU A 132 -3.87 -10.76 -3.75
CA LEU A 132 -5.19 -10.64 -3.16
C LEU A 132 -5.67 -9.19 -3.03
N ALA A 133 -4.78 -8.21 -3.13
CA ALA A 133 -5.15 -6.79 -3.12
C ALA A 133 -5.79 -6.35 -4.45
N GLY A 134 -5.65 -7.15 -5.50
CA GLY A 134 -6.14 -6.80 -6.85
C GLY A 134 -5.32 -5.73 -7.56
N GLU A 135 -4.35 -5.13 -6.86
CA GLU A 135 -3.50 -4.06 -7.36
C GLU A 135 -2.02 -4.41 -7.12
N ARG A 136 -1.13 -3.86 -7.92
CA ARG A 136 0.31 -3.91 -7.64
C ARG A 136 0.63 -2.95 -6.51
N VAL A 137 1.60 -3.33 -5.69
CA VAL A 137 2.06 -2.51 -4.57
C VAL A 137 3.58 -2.40 -4.56
N ALA A 138 4.06 -1.31 -3.97
CA ALA A 138 5.47 -1.08 -3.71
C ALA A 138 5.67 -0.71 -2.23
N ILE A 139 6.87 -0.95 -1.69
CA ILE A 139 7.19 -0.69 -0.30
C ILE A 139 7.63 0.76 -0.15
N LEU A 140 6.89 1.56 0.62
CA LEU A 140 7.28 2.92 1.02
C LEU A 140 8.31 2.93 2.15
N GLY A 141 8.22 1.95 3.03
CA GLY A 141 9.14 1.77 4.13
C GLY A 141 8.62 0.82 5.19
N GLU A 142 9.54 0.38 6.04
CA GLU A 142 9.30 -0.45 7.22
C GLU A 142 9.74 0.34 8.46
N VAL A 143 8.87 0.43 9.46
CA VAL A 143 9.08 1.25 10.65
C VAL A 143 8.95 0.40 11.90
N PRO A 144 9.96 0.41 12.81
CA PRO A 144 9.87 -0.31 14.08
C PRO A 144 8.79 0.28 14.98
N VAL A 145 8.12 -0.58 15.74
CA VAL A 145 7.09 -0.21 16.73
C VAL A 145 7.44 -0.69 18.15
N LEU A 146 8.64 -1.18 18.36
CA LEU A 146 9.13 -1.55 19.69
C LEU A 146 9.78 -0.34 20.33
N HIS A 147 9.22 0.12 21.45
CA HIS A 147 9.70 1.30 22.17
C HIS A 147 10.31 0.91 23.52
N TYR A 148 11.43 1.52 23.84
CA TYR A 148 12.17 1.28 25.08
C TYR A 148 12.53 2.61 25.75
N ASP A 149 12.59 2.62 27.06
CA ASP A 149 13.12 3.74 27.81
C ASP A 149 14.66 3.78 27.75
N THR A 150 15.26 4.80 28.37
CA THR A 150 16.70 4.98 28.40
C THR A 150 17.45 3.87 29.15
N ASN A 151 16.75 3.06 29.94
CA ASN A 151 17.31 1.94 30.70
C ASN A 151 17.13 0.61 29.94
N GLY A 152 16.55 0.63 28.71
CA GLY A 152 16.27 -0.57 27.92
C GLY A 152 15.03 -1.33 28.37
N LYS A 153 14.18 -0.76 29.21
CA LYS A 153 12.89 -1.35 29.60
C LYS A 153 11.85 -0.99 28.54
N ARG A 154 11.09 -2.01 28.09
CA ARG A 154 10.01 -1.82 27.13
C ARG A 154 8.93 -0.88 27.69
N LEU A 155 8.53 0.08 26.89
CA LEU A 155 7.42 0.98 27.22
C LEU A 155 6.09 0.23 27.13
N VAL A 156 5.16 0.62 27.98
CA VAL A 156 3.80 0.07 28.05
C VAL A 156 2.77 1.18 27.91
N ASP A 157 1.62 0.83 27.35
CA ASP A 157 0.46 1.71 27.27
C ASP A 157 -0.21 1.88 28.65
N THR A 158 -1.26 2.70 28.75
CA THR A 158 -1.96 2.97 30.01
C THR A 158 -2.67 1.74 30.57
N THR A 159 -2.86 0.69 29.77
CA THR A 159 -3.47 -0.59 30.17
C THR A 159 -2.45 -1.64 30.58
N GLY A 160 -1.14 -1.30 30.53
CA GLY A 160 -0.03 -2.18 30.91
C GLY A 160 0.45 -3.13 29.81
N ASN A 161 -0.07 -3.01 28.60
CA ASN A 161 0.39 -3.79 27.45
C ASN A 161 1.59 -3.09 26.77
N PRO A 162 2.46 -3.82 26.04
CA PRO A 162 3.52 -3.20 25.28
C PRO A 162 3.01 -2.07 24.38
N ASP A 163 3.62 -0.89 24.49
CA ASP A 163 3.32 0.22 23.60
C ASP A 163 3.90 -0.10 22.21
N THR A 164 3.01 -0.26 21.25
CA THR A 164 3.31 -0.51 19.84
C THR A 164 2.79 0.61 18.93
N SER A 165 2.63 1.80 19.53
CA SER A 165 2.17 2.98 18.82
C SER A 165 3.17 3.46 17.79
N PHE A 166 2.67 4.13 16.79
CA PHE A 166 3.49 4.82 15.80
C PHE A 166 2.82 6.10 15.31
N LEU A 167 3.63 7.02 14.85
CA LEU A 167 3.22 8.18 14.06
C LEU A 167 4.26 8.35 12.97
N LEU A 168 3.83 8.38 11.72
CA LEU A 168 4.73 8.51 10.58
C LEU A 168 4.22 9.52 9.56
N ARG A 169 5.15 10.15 8.83
CA ARG A 169 4.86 11.06 7.73
C ARG A 169 4.88 10.30 6.42
N MET A 170 3.81 10.43 5.65
CA MET A 170 3.62 9.76 4.36
C MET A 170 3.24 10.74 3.25
N PRO A 171 3.57 10.43 1.98
CA PRO A 171 3.02 11.14 0.84
C PRO A 171 1.50 11.17 0.89
N ALA A 172 0.92 12.36 0.69
CA ALA A 172 -0.53 12.54 0.65
C ALA A 172 -1.10 12.22 -0.74
N ASN A 173 -2.43 12.08 -0.84
CA ASN A 173 -3.18 11.80 -2.07
C ASN A 173 -2.79 10.50 -2.79
N MET A 174 -2.17 9.57 -2.08
CA MET A 174 -1.80 8.26 -2.58
C MET A 174 -2.47 7.18 -1.72
N PRO A 175 -3.15 6.20 -2.33
CA PRO A 175 -3.66 5.06 -1.58
C PRO A 175 -2.52 4.23 -1.00
N TYR A 176 -2.69 3.77 0.23
CA TYR A 176 -1.74 2.94 0.94
C TYR A 176 -2.43 1.80 1.70
N MET A 177 -1.65 0.80 2.03
CA MET A 177 -2.04 -0.37 2.81
C MET A 177 -0.93 -0.71 3.80
N MET A 178 -1.26 -1.38 4.91
CA MET A 178 -0.31 -1.70 5.99
C MET A 178 -0.14 -3.20 6.16
N GLN A 179 1.07 -3.59 6.57
CA GLN A 179 1.38 -4.94 7.04
C GLN A 179 2.06 -4.86 8.40
N GLY A 180 1.66 -5.74 9.34
CA GLY A 180 2.45 -6.03 10.54
C GLY A 180 3.57 -7.00 10.19
N ILE A 181 4.79 -6.72 10.62
CA ILE A 181 5.99 -7.47 10.23
C ILE A 181 6.82 -7.87 11.44
N ASP A 182 7.58 -8.96 11.28
CA ASP A 182 8.60 -9.37 12.26
C ASP A 182 9.86 -8.50 12.18
N CYS A 183 10.86 -8.80 13.01
CA CYS A 183 12.08 -8.00 13.06
C CYS A 183 12.97 -8.12 11.81
N GLU A 184 12.82 -9.16 11.03
CA GLU A 184 13.51 -9.38 9.76
C GLU A 184 12.75 -8.81 8.55
N GLY A 185 11.52 -8.30 8.78
CA GLY A 185 10.66 -7.74 7.76
C GLY A 185 9.82 -8.78 7.01
N HIS A 186 9.49 -9.91 7.61
CA HIS A 186 8.51 -10.84 7.05
C HIS A 186 7.10 -10.43 7.49
N THR A 187 6.14 -10.57 6.59
CA THR A 187 4.74 -10.23 6.89
C THR A 187 4.12 -11.26 7.83
N LEU A 188 3.54 -10.78 8.93
CA LEU A 188 2.77 -11.56 9.89
C LEU A 188 1.27 -11.36 9.71
N ASN A 189 0.84 -10.17 9.33
CA ASN A 189 -0.54 -9.87 8.95
C ASN A 189 -0.60 -8.73 7.94
N THR A 190 -1.75 -8.59 7.26
CA THR A 190 -1.97 -7.56 6.25
C THR A 190 -3.33 -6.92 6.47
N ASP A 191 -3.37 -5.59 6.60
CA ASP A 191 -4.61 -4.82 6.50
C ASP A 191 -4.94 -4.62 5.01
N GLN A 192 -6.07 -5.20 4.57
CA GLN A 192 -6.50 -5.14 3.17
C GLN A 192 -7.23 -3.85 2.80
N THR A 193 -7.39 -2.93 3.75
CA THR A 193 -8.17 -1.71 3.53
C THR A 193 -7.29 -0.64 2.89
N TRP A 194 -7.64 -0.21 1.69
CA TRP A 194 -7.03 0.96 1.07
C TRP A 194 -7.41 2.22 1.83
N GLN A 195 -6.41 2.94 2.26
CA GLN A 195 -6.53 4.21 2.94
C GLN A 195 -5.76 5.30 2.19
N HIS A 196 -6.00 6.56 2.52
CA HIS A 196 -5.24 7.69 2.00
C HIS A 196 -5.22 8.82 3.02
N LEU A 197 -4.27 9.74 2.84
CA LEU A 197 -4.16 10.99 3.58
C LEU A 197 -4.28 12.16 2.63
N ARG A 198 -4.83 13.26 3.13
CA ARG A 198 -4.78 14.56 2.44
C ARG A 198 -3.54 15.33 2.88
N PRO A 199 -3.09 16.29 2.08
CA PRO A 199 -2.01 17.17 2.50
C PRO A 199 -2.34 17.89 3.82
N GLY A 200 -1.42 17.81 4.79
CA GLY A 200 -1.60 18.40 6.11
C GLY A 200 -2.52 17.63 7.07
N GLU A 201 -3.14 16.55 6.63
CA GLU A 201 -4.02 15.73 7.47
C GLU A 201 -3.22 14.92 8.49
N MET A 202 -3.74 14.82 9.71
CA MET A 202 -3.34 13.79 10.67
C MET A 202 -4.50 12.83 10.88
N LYS A 203 -4.24 11.54 10.67
CA LYS A 203 -5.17 10.45 10.91
C LYS A 203 -4.59 9.51 11.95
N THR A 204 -5.38 9.21 12.98
CA THR A 204 -4.97 8.28 14.04
C THR A 204 -6.03 7.22 14.27
N CYS A 205 -5.58 6.01 14.57
CA CYS A 205 -6.42 4.87 14.91
C CYS A 205 -6.13 4.43 16.36
N GLY A 206 -7.14 3.90 17.04
CA GLY A 206 -6.96 3.31 18.39
C GLY A 206 -6.32 1.92 18.34
N GLY A 207 -6.58 1.16 17.27
CA GLY A 207 -6.06 -0.20 17.04
C GLY A 207 -6.24 -0.62 15.60
N CYS A 208 -5.83 -1.85 15.27
CA CYS A 208 -5.96 -2.46 13.95
C CYS A 208 -7.19 -3.36 13.91
N HIS A 209 -8.14 -3.07 12.99
CA HIS A 209 -9.36 -3.87 12.83
C HIS A 209 -10.17 -4.07 14.13
N VAL A 210 -10.32 -3.00 14.93
CA VAL A 210 -11.19 -2.98 16.11
C VAL A 210 -12.51 -2.35 15.72
N HIS A 211 -13.58 -3.15 15.63
CA HIS A 211 -14.89 -2.74 15.13
C HIS A 211 -16.03 -2.95 16.14
N SER A 212 -15.97 -4.01 16.93
CA SER A 212 -17.06 -4.44 17.81
C SER A 212 -16.94 -3.89 19.23
N LYS A 213 -15.80 -3.33 19.60
CA LYS A 213 -15.50 -2.79 20.93
C LYS A 213 -14.73 -1.46 20.80
N PRO A 214 -14.72 -0.62 21.85
CA PRO A 214 -13.82 0.52 21.92
C PRO A 214 -12.35 0.06 21.86
N ALA A 215 -11.49 0.86 21.20
CA ALA A 215 -10.07 0.63 21.24
C ALA A 215 -9.54 0.66 22.67
N ARG A 216 -8.58 -0.21 22.95
CA ARG A 216 -7.94 -0.37 24.27
C ARG A 216 -7.25 0.91 24.74
N GLU A 217 -6.64 1.62 23.81
CA GLU A 217 -5.86 2.82 24.10
C GLU A 217 -6.20 3.94 23.10
N GLN A 218 -6.11 5.18 23.57
CA GLN A 218 -6.23 6.36 22.73
C GLN A 218 -4.85 6.85 22.31
N PHE A 219 -4.68 7.23 21.05
CA PHE A 219 -3.41 7.65 20.50
C PHE A 219 -2.72 8.74 21.32
N VAL A 220 -3.47 9.70 21.87
CA VAL A 220 -2.95 10.82 22.66
C VAL A 220 -2.16 10.38 23.92
N ASN A 221 -2.42 9.19 24.43
CA ASN A 221 -1.78 8.65 25.64
C ASN A 221 -0.53 7.81 25.33
N THR A 222 -0.17 7.61 24.07
CA THR A 222 0.90 6.71 23.66
C THR A 222 2.24 7.41 23.52
N HIS A 223 3.32 6.62 23.44
CA HIS A 223 4.68 7.13 23.21
C HIS A 223 4.77 7.92 21.88
N ALA A 224 4.12 7.45 20.81
CA ALA A 224 4.14 8.13 19.53
C ALA A 224 3.46 9.51 19.52
N ALA A 225 2.63 9.81 20.50
CA ALA A 225 2.01 11.13 20.66
C ALA A 225 2.92 12.13 21.39
N THR A 226 3.99 11.68 22.04
CA THR A 226 4.87 12.55 22.83
C THR A 226 5.67 13.51 21.95
N SER A 227 6.11 14.63 22.53
CA SER A 227 6.94 15.62 21.84
C SER A 227 8.35 15.09 21.49
N ASN A 228 8.81 14.08 22.21
CA ASN A 228 10.16 13.48 22.02
C ASN A 228 10.15 12.37 20.96
N TYR A 229 8.99 11.98 20.45
CA TYR A 229 8.90 10.95 19.42
C TYR A 229 9.44 11.49 18.10
N THR A 230 10.41 10.75 17.52
CA THR A 230 10.93 11.07 16.19
C THR A 230 10.02 10.46 15.14
N ILE A 231 9.37 11.32 14.35
CA ILE A 231 8.44 10.88 13.30
C ILE A 231 9.22 10.33 12.11
N PRO A 232 9.13 9.02 11.82
CA PRO A 232 9.71 8.46 10.60
C PRO A 232 9.07 9.09 9.35
N GLN A 233 9.91 9.32 8.33
CA GLN A 233 9.48 9.97 7.09
C GLN A 233 9.60 8.99 5.93
N LEU A 234 8.49 8.72 5.25
CA LEU A 234 8.43 7.83 4.12
C LEU A 234 8.22 8.63 2.83
N GLY A 235 8.75 8.10 1.72
CA GLY A 235 8.62 8.74 0.41
C GLY A 235 9.60 9.90 0.16
N GLU A 236 10.70 10.01 0.93
CA GLU A 236 11.71 11.08 0.82
C GLU A 236 13.12 10.55 0.57
N GLY A 237 13.35 10.01 -0.60
CA GLY A 237 14.72 9.70 -1.06
C GLY A 237 15.36 8.47 -0.46
N VAL A 238 14.87 7.95 0.65
CA VAL A 238 15.32 6.68 1.26
C VAL A 238 14.12 5.86 1.75
N ILE A 239 14.28 4.55 1.67
CA ILE A 239 13.31 3.57 2.12
C ILE A 239 13.93 2.84 3.31
N PRO A 240 13.43 3.04 4.54
CA PRO A 240 13.87 2.24 5.68
C PRO A 240 13.33 0.82 5.57
N LEU A 241 14.16 -0.17 5.86
CA LEU A 241 13.78 -1.59 5.91
C LEU A 241 14.29 -2.20 7.22
N LEU A 242 13.50 -3.05 7.86
CA LEU A 242 13.94 -3.80 9.04
C LEU A 242 15.00 -4.85 8.65
N ASP A 243 15.98 -5.04 9.52
CA ASP A 243 17.14 -5.93 9.30
C ASP A 243 17.55 -6.73 10.55
N GLY A 244 16.58 -7.14 11.34
CA GLY A 244 16.78 -7.95 12.55
C GLY A 244 16.99 -7.13 13.82
N LEU A 245 17.38 -7.81 14.88
CA LEU A 245 17.60 -7.23 16.19
C LEU A 245 19.10 -7.01 16.48
N ASP A 246 19.38 -5.99 17.25
CA ASP A 246 20.64 -5.78 17.97
C ASP A 246 20.32 -5.56 19.45
N GLY A 247 20.48 -6.61 20.24
CA GLY A 247 19.90 -6.64 21.58
C GLY A 247 18.38 -6.50 21.53
N ASN A 248 17.85 -5.46 22.16
CA ASN A 248 16.42 -5.13 22.14
C ASN A 248 16.04 -4.13 21.02
N THR A 249 17.02 -3.61 20.28
CA THR A 249 16.77 -2.59 19.26
C THR A 249 16.54 -3.24 17.90
N VAL A 250 15.46 -2.87 17.25
CA VAL A 250 15.22 -3.27 15.85
C VAL A 250 16.18 -2.48 14.96
N ARG A 251 17.05 -3.19 14.24
CA ARG A 251 17.92 -2.57 13.24
C ARG A 251 17.14 -2.22 11.99
N THR A 252 17.55 -1.10 11.40
CA THR A 252 17.05 -0.69 10.09
C THR A 252 18.20 -0.46 9.13
N ARG A 253 17.99 -0.76 7.85
CA ARG A 253 18.88 -0.37 6.76
C ARG A 253 18.13 0.53 5.80
N ALA A 254 18.84 1.43 5.13
CA ALA A 254 18.27 2.35 4.16
C ALA A 254 18.55 1.87 2.73
N VAL A 255 17.54 1.98 1.86
CA VAL A 255 17.66 1.80 0.42
C VAL A 255 17.37 3.13 -0.26
N LEU A 256 18.13 3.49 -1.29
CA LEU A 256 17.88 4.73 -2.04
C LEU A 256 16.61 4.59 -2.89
N GLY A 257 15.81 5.64 -2.89
CA GLY A 257 14.54 5.72 -3.62
C GLY A 257 13.41 6.19 -2.72
N ASN A 258 12.27 6.49 -3.31
CA ASN A 258 11.06 6.90 -2.60
C ASN A 258 10.18 5.71 -2.25
N GLU A 259 10.28 4.64 -3.04
CA GLU A 259 9.64 3.35 -2.80
C GLU A 259 10.45 2.21 -3.43
N LEU A 260 10.25 1.00 -2.93
CA LEU A 260 10.92 -0.21 -3.42
C LEU A 260 9.92 -1.06 -4.20
N GLN A 261 10.17 -1.19 -5.50
CA GLN A 261 9.48 -2.12 -6.37
C GLN A 261 10.35 -3.36 -6.58
N ILE A 262 9.84 -4.54 -6.25
CA ILE A 262 10.55 -5.80 -6.46
C ILE A 262 9.86 -6.53 -7.61
N GLU A 263 10.61 -6.76 -8.69
CA GLU A 263 10.11 -7.36 -9.92
C GLU A 263 10.71 -8.74 -10.14
N PHE A 264 9.89 -9.67 -10.64
CA PHE A 264 10.33 -11.06 -10.82
C PHE A 264 11.55 -11.17 -11.72
N THR A 265 11.53 -10.58 -12.90
CA THR A 265 12.60 -10.77 -13.90
C THR A 265 13.89 -10.08 -13.51
N ARG A 266 13.82 -8.90 -12.88
CA ARG A 266 14.99 -8.12 -12.49
C ARG A 266 15.63 -8.62 -11.19
N ASP A 267 14.79 -8.97 -10.19
CA ASP A 267 15.25 -9.14 -8.82
C ASP A 267 15.21 -10.61 -8.36
N ILE A 268 14.21 -11.38 -8.80
CA ILE A 268 13.99 -12.77 -8.35
C ILE A 268 14.59 -13.80 -9.29
N LYS A 269 14.37 -13.64 -10.61
CA LYS A 269 14.86 -14.60 -11.60
C LYS A 269 16.37 -14.83 -11.51
N PRO A 270 17.23 -13.80 -11.31
CA PRO A 270 18.66 -14.01 -11.12
C PRO A 270 19.01 -14.86 -9.89
N ILE A 271 18.24 -14.74 -8.80
CA ILE A 271 18.43 -15.57 -7.60
C ILE A 271 18.11 -17.03 -7.93
N LEU A 272 16.97 -17.29 -8.60
CA LEU A 272 16.59 -18.64 -9.01
C LEU A 272 17.60 -19.24 -9.99
N ASP A 273 18.11 -18.45 -10.93
CA ASP A 273 19.11 -18.90 -11.91
C ASP A 273 20.43 -19.29 -11.25
N ALA A 274 20.86 -18.55 -10.25
CA ALA A 274 22.11 -18.81 -9.56
C ALA A 274 22.04 -20.02 -8.62
N HIS A 275 20.89 -20.29 -8.00
CA HIS A 275 20.80 -21.22 -6.87
C HIS A 275 19.86 -22.41 -7.11
N CYS A 276 18.95 -22.35 -8.07
CA CYS A 276 17.88 -23.35 -8.21
C CYS A 276 17.91 -24.10 -9.57
N ILE A 277 18.28 -23.40 -10.65
CA ILE A 277 18.13 -23.93 -12.03
C ILE A 277 19.00 -25.18 -12.28
N ALA A 278 20.09 -25.35 -11.55
CA ALA A 278 20.97 -26.53 -11.71
C ALA A 278 20.22 -27.86 -11.47
N CYS A 279 19.25 -27.85 -10.55
CA CYS A 279 18.36 -28.98 -10.28
C CYS A 279 16.99 -28.84 -10.91
N HIS A 280 16.48 -27.60 -11.01
CA HIS A 280 15.14 -27.27 -11.49
C HIS A 280 15.12 -26.74 -12.94
N GLY A 281 16.04 -27.21 -13.78
CA GLY A 281 16.12 -26.88 -15.21
C GLY A 281 16.28 -28.13 -16.09
N GLY A 282 16.32 -27.88 -17.41
CA GLY A 282 16.54 -28.92 -18.41
C GLY A 282 15.31 -29.80 -18.73
N ALA A 283 15.57 -30.99 -19.23
CA ALA A 283 14.53 -31.89 -19.72
C ALA A 283 13.76 -32.63 -18.61
N ILE A 284 14.44 -32.91 -17.48
CA ILE A 284 13.87 -33.63 -16.35
C ILE A 284 14.19 -32.85 -15.07
N PRO A 285 13.45 -31.76 -14.81
CA PRO A 285 13.67 -30.93 -13.64
C PRO A 285 13.26 -31.67 -12.36
N ALA A 286 14.00 -31.45 -11.27
CA ALA A 286 13.70 -32.05 -9.97
C ALA A 286 12.26 -31.71 -9.54
N ALA A 287 11.56 -32.67 -8.97
CA ALA A 287 10.13 -32.56 -8.57
C ALA A 287 9.21 -32.05 -9.69
N GLY A 288 9.60 -32.12 -10.95
CA GLY A 288 8.85 -31.63 -12.09
C GLY A 288 8.75 -30.10 -12.18
N LEU A 289 9.42 -29.35 -11.27
CA LEU A 289 9.41 -27.89 -11.27
C LEU A 289 10.49 -27.35 -12.20
N ALA A 290 10.08 -26.81 -13.35
CA ALA A 290 11.00 -26.20 -14.31
C ALA A 290 11.10 -24.69 -14.08
N LEU A 291 12.29 -24.20 -13.71
CA LEU A 291 12.58 -22.79 -13.45
C LEU A 291 13.37 -22.10 -14.57
N ASP A 292 13.62 -22.81 -15.67
CA ASP A 292 14.31 -22.33 -16.87
C ASP A 292 13.37 -21.97 -18.02
N LYS A 293 12.07 -21.82 -17.76
CA LYS A 293 11.06 -21.59 -18.80
C LYS A 293 10.87 -20.10 -19.04
N HIS A 294 11.06 -19.70 -20.28
CA HIS A 294 10.84 -18.36 -20.78
C HIS A 294 9.50 -18.27 -21.50
N GLY A 295 8.83 -17.15 -21.36
CA GLY A 295 7.58 -16.86 -22.06
C GLY A 295 7.80 -16.14 -23.39
N SER A 296 6.76 -16.13 -24.21
CA SER A 296 6.66 -15.21 -25.32
C SER A 296 6.01 -13.88 -24.84
N LYS A 297 6.20 -12.83 -25.62
CA LYS A 297 5.78 -11.46 -25.28
C LYS A 297 4.30 -11.31 -24.91
N ASN A 298 3.45 -12.29 -25.26
CA ASN A 298 2.00 -12.26 -25.07
C ASN A 298 1.45 -13.53 -24.39
N ASN A 299 2.28 -14.44 -23.93
CA ASN A 299 1.85 -15.67 -23.27
C ASN A 299 2.80 -16.04 -22.14
N GLU A 300 2.32 -15.88 -20.92
CA GLU A 300 3.07 -16.22 -19.69
C GLU A 300 2.75 -17.64 -19.18
N ASP A 301 1.77 -18.32 -19.75
CA ASP A 301 1.39 -19.69 -19.35
C ASP A 301 2.59 -20.65 -19.48
N GLY A 302 2.93 -21.29 -18.39
CA GLY A 302 4.06 -22.24 -18.31
C GLY A 302 5.44 -21.61 -18.14
N THR A 303 5.57 -20.29 -18.04
CA THR A 303 6.83 -19.63 -17.66
C THR A 303 7.26 -19.99 -16.25
N THR A 304 8.49 -19.69 -15.88
CA THR A 304 8.98 -19.85 -14.51
C THR A 304 8.10 -19.12 -13.51
N TRP A 305 7.77 -17.85 -13.77
CA TRP A 305 6.88 -17.08 -12.91
C TRP A 305 5.50 -17.73 -12.79
N TRP A 306 4.89 -18.11 -13.90
CA TRP A 306 3.58 -18.77 -13.91
C TRP A 306 3.56 -20.03 -13.06
N ARG A 307 4.56 -20.90 -13.24
CA ARG A 307 4.66 -22.17 -12.49
C ARG A 307 4.80 -21.96 -10.99
N LEU A 308 5.50 -20.88 -10.59
CA LEU A 308 5.68 -20.56 -9.18
C LEU A 308 4.47 -19.84 -8.58
N VAL A 309 3.84 -18.91 -9.32
CA VAL A 309 2.89 -17.96 -8.74
C VAL A 309 1.46 -18.18 -9.19
N ALA A 310 1.22 -18.47 -10.47
CA ALA A 310 -0.11 -18.44 -11.05
C ALA A 310 -0.72 -19.83 -11.35
N ASP A 311 0.00 -20.91 -11.13
CA ASP A 311 -0.48 -22.28 -11.43
C ASP A 311 -1.42 -22.83 -10.34
N TYR A 312 -2.52 -22.09 -10.07
CA TYR A 312 -3.54 -22.51 -9.10
C TYR A 312 -4.23 -23.84 -9.45
N LYS A 313 -4.26 -24.23 -10.74
CA LYS A 313 -4.78 -25.50 -11.23
C LYS A 313 -3.77 -26.64 -11.18
N GLN A 314 -2.57 -26.37 -10.76
CA GLN A 314 -1.48 -27.34 -10.72
C GLN A 314 -1.22 -28.03 -12.07
N LYS A 315 -1.38 -27.26 -13.18
CA LYS A 315 -1.25 -27.75 -14.56
C LYS A 315 0.15 -28.29 -14.84
N TYR A 316 1.17 -27.68 -14.25
CA TYR A 316 2.58 -28.00 -14.47
C TYR A 316 3.20 -28.82 -13.34
N ILE A 317 2.38 -29.34 -12.43
CA ILE A 317 2.82 -30.20 -11.33
C ILE A 317 2.50 -31.66 -11.68
N PRO A 318 3.48 -32.59 -11.56
CA PRO A 318 3.24 -34.02 -11.73
C PRO A 318 2.11 -34.53 -10.82
N ASP A 319 1.26 -35.45 -11.32
CA ASP A 319 0.05 -35.88 -10.61
C ASP A 319 0.33 -36.42 -9.20
N ASN A 320 1.42 -37.14 -9.04
CA ASN A 320 1.86 -37.69 -7.75
C ASN A 320 2.40 -36.64 -6.76
N LEU A 321 2.57 -35.39 -7.20
CA LEU A 321 3.06 -34.27 -6.39
C LEU A 321 2.01 -33.16 -6.25
N LYS A 322 0.82 -33.33 -6.82
CA LYS A 322 -0.29 -32.41 -6.62
C LYS A 322 -0.80 -32.52 -5.19
N ILE A 323 -1.19 -31.40 -4.64
CA ILE A 323 -1.88 -31.34 -3.35
C ILE A 323 -3.39 -31.30 -3.57
N ALA A 324 -4.14 -31.83 -2.61
CA ALA A 324 -5.59 -31.79 -2.66
C ALA A 324 -6.11 -30.34 -2.69
N THR A 325 -7.18 -30.14 -3.45
CA THR A 325 -7.90 -28.86 -3.50
C THR A 325 -9.31 -29.05 -2.95
N LYS A 326 -9.78 -28.13 -2.14
CA LYS A 326 -11.08 -28.20 -1.47
C LYS A 326 -12.25 -28.01 -2.43
N THR A 327 -12.05 -27.22 -3.47
CA THR A 327 -13.04 -26.95 -4.53
C THR A 327 -12.35 -27.05 -5.89
N PRO A 328 -13.10 -27.22 -7.00
CA PRO A 328 -12.50 -27.18 -8.32
C PRO A 328 -11.70 -25.88 -8.52
N GLY A 329 -10.37 -25.97 -8.51
CA GLY A 329 -9.45 -24.86 -8.70
C GLY A 329 -9.04 -24.09 -7.45
N GLY A 330 -9.39 -24.53 -6.22
CA GLY A 330 -8.98 -23.87 -4.98
C GLY A 330 -8.13 -24.76 -4.07
N PHE A 331 -7.14 -24.19 -3.41
CA PHE A 331 -6.39 -24.86 -2.35
C PHE A 331 -7.18 -24.85 -1.03
N GLU A 332 -6.91 -25.76 -0.14
CA GLU A 332 -7.56 -25.83 1.16
C GLU A 332 -7.22 -24.62 2.03
N ARG A 333 -5.97 -24.20 2.03
CA ARG A 333 -5.49 -22.97 2.65
C ARG A 333 -5.26 -21.90 1.58
N PRO A 334 -5.45 -20.60 1.90
CA PRO A 334 -5.30 -19.53 0.91
C PRO A 334 -3.93 -19.53 0.23
N GLN A 335 -3.92 -19.76 -1.06
CA GLN A 335 -2.71 -19.82 -1.88
C GLN A 335 -3.01 -19.36 -3.30
N VAL A 336 -2.00 -18.84 -3.98
CA VAL A 336 -2.08 -18.51 -5.42
C VAL A 336 -1.53 -19.66 -6.26
N SER A 337 -0.65 -20.50 -5.68
CA SER A 337 -0.13 -21.72 -6.28
C SER A 337 0.31 -22.71 -5.18
N LYS A 338 0.81 -23.88 -5.56
CA LYS A 338 1.46 -24.79 -4.61
C LYS A 338 2.64 -24.13 -3.88
N TYR A 339 3.35 -23.21 -4.52
CA TYR A 339 4.61 -22.67 -4.04
C TYR A 339 4.48 -21.34 -3.31
N ILE A 340 3.42 -20.59 -3.57
CA ILE A 340 3.23 -19.22 -3.07
C ILE A 340 1.89 -19.07 -2.38
N ARG A 341 1.93 -18.53 -1.17
CA ARG A 341 0.80 -17.89 -0.48
C ARG A 341 0.94 -16.39 -0.65
N ALA A 342 -0.10 -15.75 -1.16
CA ALA A 342 -0.06 -14.31 -1.38
C ALA A 342 0.15 -13.55 -0.07
N PHE A 343 1.01 -12.53 -0.09
CA PHE A 343 1.36 -11.71 1.06
C PHE A 343 1.91 -12.49 2.28
N ASN A 344 2.44 -13.69 2.05
CA ASN A 344 2.85 -14.55 3.13
C ASN A 344 4.11 -15.36 2.74
N SER A 345 5.27 -14.75 2.87
CA SER A 345 6.55 -15.43 2.62
C SER A 345 6.78 -16.60 3.58
N LEU A 346 6.50 -16.40 4.87
CA LEU A 346 6.71 -17.42 5.90
C LEU A 346 5.84 -18.66 5.70
N GLY A 347 4.67 -18.52 5.04
CA GLY A 347 3.79 -19.63 4.71
C GLY A 347 3.98 -20.20 3.31
N SER A 348 4.98 -19.75 2.55
CA SER A 348 5.19 -20.14 1.15
C SER A 348 6.25 -21.22 1.00
N LEU A 349 5.91 -22.33 0.32
CA LEU A 349 6.83 -23.44 0.09
C LEU A 349 8.12 -23.00 -0.63
N LEU A 350 8.03 -22.04 -1.54
CA LEU A 350 9.21 -21.48 -2.22
C LEU A 350 10.20 -20.90 -1.19
N TYR A 351 9.68 -20.14 -0.22
CA TYR A 351 10.52 -19.54 0.81
C TYR A 351 11.08 -20.60 1.77
N TRP A 352 10.26 -21.59 2.18
CA TRP A 352 10.72 -22.70 3.00
C TRP A 352 11.88 -23.45 2.33
N LYS A 353 11.76 -23.74 1.03
CA LYS A 353 12.82 -24.41 0.28
C LYS A 353 14.05 -23.53 0.09
N ALA A 354 13.88 -22.23 -0.02
CA ALA A 354 14.99 -21.28 -0.11
C ALA A 354 15.77 -21.18 1.22
N THR A 355 15.08 -21.24 2.38
CA THR A 355 15.69 -21.21 3.71
C THR A 355 16.14 -22.59 4.21
N ASN A 356 15.71 -23.67 3.58
CA ASN A 356 15.81 -25.05 4.04
C ASN A 356 15.11 -25.30 5.39
N GLU A 357 14.01 -24.60 5.65
CA GLU A 357 13.26 -24.66 6.90
C GLU A 357 11.79 -24.31 6.66
N ARG A 358 10.87 -25.00 7.38
CA ARG A 358 9.46 -24.61 7.43
C ARG A 358 9.29 -23.39 8.33
N THR A 359 9.05 -22.22 7.73
CA THR A 359 9.09 -20.94 8.42
C THR A 359 7.75 -20.44 8.96
N ASP A 360 6.61 -21.11 8.67
CA ASP A 360 5.29 -20.73 9.20
C ASP A 360 5.08 -21.16 10.66
N ARG A 361 6.09 -21.78 11.27
CA ARG A 361 6.10 -22.30 12.65
C ARG A 361 5.03 -23.35 12.93
N ASN A 362 4.53 -24.02 11.90
CA ASN A 362 3.67 -25.18 12.01
C ASN A 362 4.44 -26.47 11.70
N LEU A 363 3.90 -27.58 12.10
CA LEU A 363 4.41 -28.91 11.71
C LEU A 363 3.73 -29.37 10.42
N ASP A 364 4.36 -30.25 9.66
CA ASP A 364 3.75 -30.89 8.48
C ASP A 364 2.44 -31.62 8.84
N THR A 365 2.32 -32.06 10.09
CA THR A 365 1.11 -32.71 10.62
C THR A 365 0.04 -31.76 11.11
N SER A 366 0.30 -30.44 11.18
CA SER A 366 -0.66 -29.45 11.70
C SER A 366 -1.89 -29.30 10.82
N PHE A 367 -1.74 -29.50 9.52
CA PHE A 367 -2.81 -29.33 8.53
C PHE A 367 -2.82 -30.55 7.58
N PRO A 368 -3.65 -31.55 7.84
CA PRO A 368 -3.82 -32.69 6.94
C PRO A 368 -4.21 -32.22 5.53
N ASN A 369 -3.60 -32.82 4.51
CA ASN A 369 -3.81 -32.48 3.09
C ASN A 369 -3.31 -31.08 2.65
N ASP A 370 -2.47 -30.44 3.45
CA ASP A 370 -1.78 -29.21 3.06
C ASP A 370 -0.38 -29.52 2.49
N ILE A 371 0.39 -28.46 2.23
CA ILE A 371 1.75 -28.53 1.75
C ILE A 371 2.67 -28.89 2.91
N ASP A 372 3.47 -29.95 2.73
CA ASP A 372 4.53 -30.32 3.63
C ASP A 372 5.87 -29.70 3.20
N PHE A 373 6.75 -29.46 4.17
CA PHE A 373 8.13 -29.10 3.87
C PHE A 373 8.83 -30.23 3.13
N GLY A 374 8.67 -31.47 3.60
CA GLY A 374 9.30 -32.65 3.01
C GLY A 374 10.82 -32.72 3.29
N PRO A 375 11.62 -33.32 2.41
CA PRO A 375 13.04 -33.51 2.65
C PRO A 375 13.83 -32.19 2.63
N ASP A 376 14.98 -32.19 3.31
CA ASP A 376 15.95 -31.09 3.31
C ASP A 376 16.27 -30.61 1.91
N HIS A 377 16.45 -29.30 1.80
CA HIS A 377 16.67 -28.63 0.53
C HIS A 377 17.73 -27.50 0.67
N PRO A 378 18.99 -27.87 0.98
CA PRO A 378 20.04 -26.89 1.19
C PRO A 378 20.28 -26.06 -0.07
N THR A 379 20.33 -24.71 0.10
CA THR A 379 20.61 -23.75 -0.96
C THR A 379 21.80 -22.89 -0.58
N GLY A 380 22.41 -22.21 -1.56
CA GLY A 380 23.45 -21.22 -1.33
C GLY A 380 22.93 -19.78 -1.31
N ILE A 381 21.61 -19.59 -1.10
CA ILE A 381 20.98 -18.28 -1.11
C ILE A 381 21.44 -17.46 0.11
N THR A 382 21.90 -16.24 -0.12
CA THR A 382 22.37 -15.36 0.97
C THR A 382 21.21 -14.74 1.75
N LYS A 383 21.47 -14.29 3.00
CA LYS A 383 20.47 -13.60 3.81
C LYS A 383 19.86 -12.38 3.07
N GLN A 384 20.68 -11.63 2.33
CA GLN A 384 20.19 -10.49 1.54
C GLN A 384 19.22 -10.93 0.44
N GLN A 385 19.55 -12.00 -0.28
CA GLN A 385 18.69 -12.55 -1.34
C GLN A 385 17.40 -13.15 -0.76
N LEU A 386 17.45 -13.80 0.40
CA LEU A 386 16.26 -14.25 1.12
C LEU A 386 15.35 -13.08 1.50
N GLY A 387 15.91 -11.95 1.96
CA GLY A 387 15.15 -10.75 2.25
C GLY A 387 14.49 -10.12 1.02
N ILE A 388 15.10 -10.21 -0.17
CA ILE A 388 14.48 -9.78 -1.43
C ILE A 388 13.33 -10.76 -1.80
N LEU A 389 13.58 -12.07 -1.69
CA LEU A 389 12.60 -13.09 -2.00
C LEU A 389 11.36 -13.01 -1.09
N SER A 390 11.55 -12.84 0.22
CA SER A 390 10.45 -12.70 1.18
C SER A 390 9.62 -11.46 0.88
N ARG A 391 10.24 -10.30 0.71
CA ARG A 391 9.52 -9.06 0.41
C ARG A 391 8.78 -9.11 -0.93
N TRP A 392 9.35 -9.79 -1.93
CA TRP A 392 8.66 -10.01 -3.19
C TRP A 392 7.36 -10.81 -2.99
N ILE A 393 7.41 -11.90 -2.21
CA ILE A 393 6.22 -12.69 -1.90
C ILE A 393 5.22 -11.86 -1.09
N ASP A 394 5.72 -11.11 -0.10
CA ASP A 394 4.92 -10.31 0.83
C ASP A 394 4.22 -9.10 0.17
N ILE A 395 4.62 -8.71 -1.03
CA ILE A 395 3.90 -7.73 -1.85
C ILE A 395 3.05 -8.38 -2.95
N GLY A 396 2.78 -9.68 -2.85
CA GLY A 396 1.91 -10.41 -3.77
C GLY A 396 2.60 -11.08 -4.95
N ALA A 397 3.91 -11.25 -4.89
CA ALA A 397 4.74 -11.93 -5.90
C ALA A 397 4.52 -11.40 -7.34
N PRO A 398 4.60 -10.09 -7.60
CA PRO A 398 4.30 -9.52 -8.91
C PRO A 398 5.24 -10.07 -9.98
N GLY A 399 4.67 -10.40 -11.14
CA GLY A 399 5.43 -10.70 -12.35
C GLY A 399 5.96 -9.43 -13.00
N GLY A 400 6.95 -9.55 -13.85
CA GLY A 400 7.42 -8.39 -14.58
C GLY A 400 8.63 -8.68 -15.46
N THR A 401 8.62 -8.11 -16.65
CA THR A 401 9.76 -8.10 -17.60
C THR A 401 10.26 -6.70 -17.88
N LYS A 402 9.49 -5.68 -17.48
CA LYS A 402 9.82 -4.28 -17.66
C LYS A 402 9.60 -3.54 -16.35
N GLU A 403 10.39 -2.53 -16.11
CA GLU A 403 9.97 -1.44 -15.24
C GLU A 403 8.68 -0.88 -15.80
N LEU A 404 7.72 -0.63 -14.92
CA LEU A 404 6.51 0.06 -15.34
C LEU A 404 6.87 1.52 -15.61
N ASP A 405 6.39 2.03 -16.73
CA ASP A 405 6.36 3.47 -16.93
C ASP A 405 5.53 4.05 -15.77
N ASP A 406 6.06 5.06 -15.13
CA ASP A 406 5.32 5.77 -14.12
C ASP A 406 4.14 6.50 -14.76
N THR A 407 2.94 6.10 -14.38
CA THR A 407 1.68 6.71 -14.83
C THR A 407 0.95 7.44 -13.73
N GLN A 408 1.51 7.45 -12.52
CA GLN A 408 0.95 8.18 -11.39
C GLN A 408 1.28 9.66 -11.52
N LYS A 409 0.29 10.49 -11.24
CA LYS A 409 0.47 11.93 -11.24
C LYS A 409 1.11 12.36 -9.93
N PRO A 410 2.03 13.33 -9.95
CA PRO A 410 2.60 13.89 -8.74
C PRO A 410 1.51 14.52 -7.86
N THR A 411 1.69 14.47 -6.56
CA THR A 411 0.89 15.27 -5.62
C THR A 411 1.32 16.72 -5.72
N LEU A 412 0.33 17.61 -5.87
CA LEU A 412 0.51 19.06 -5.83
C LEU A 412 -0.48 19.64 -4.82
N HIS A 413 0.05 20.31 -3.81
CA HIS A 413 -0.73 21.00 -2.79
C HIS A 413 -0.45 22.49 -2.85
N LEU A 414 -1.50 23.29 -3.02
CA LEU A 414 -1.42 24.76 -3.03
C LEU A 414 -1.99 25.29 -1.72
N ALA A 415 -1.17 26.00 -0.96
CA ALA A 415 -1.52 26.69 0.26
C ALA A 415 -1.12 28.17 0.19
N ALA A 416 -1.63 29.00 1.09
CA ALA A 416 -1.33 30.41 1.14
C ALA A 416 -1.10 30.88 2.59
N LEU A 417 -0.11 31.72 2.80
CA LEU A 417 0.04 32.47 4.04
C LEU A 417 -0.81 33.75 3.94
N VAL A 418 -1.76 33.86 4.84
CA VAL A 418 -2.68 35.01 4.93
C VAL A 418 -2.28 35.85 6.15
N VAL A 419 -2.03 37.15 5.91
CA VAL A 419 -1.73 38.13 6.94
C VAL A 419 -2.66 39.34 6.71
N ASP A 420 -3.35 39.78 7.74
CA ASP A 420 -4.32 40.87 7.67
C ASP A 420 -5.29 40.75 6.51
N ASN A 421 -5.88 39.56 6.35
CA ASN A 421 -6.82 39.25 5.27
C ASN A 421 -6.25 39.45 3.84
N LYS A 422 -4.94 39.28 3.67
CA LYS A 422 -4.24 39.39 2.39
C LYS A 422 -3.36 38.15 2.21
N ILE A 423 -3.34 37.58 1.02
CA ILE A 423 -2.38 36.51 0.70
C ILE A 423 -1.04 37.20 0.40
N THR A 424 -0.05 36.90 1.22
CA THR A 424 1.31 37.46 1.11
C THR A 424 2.32 36.46 0.54
N GLU A 425 2.06 35.16 0.67
CA GLU A 425 2.92 34.10 0.20
C GLU A 425 2.06 32.94 -0.31
N LEU A 426 2.44 32.33 -1.43
CA LEU A 426 1.94 31.05 -1.88
C LEU A 426 2.94 29.96 -1.53
N ARG A 427 2.44 28.81 -1.12
CA ARG A 427 3.23 27.63 -0.82
C ARG A 427 2.77 26.46 -1.67
N VAL A 428 3.68 25.91 -2.45
CA VAL A 428 3.39 24.81 -3.36
C VAL A 428 4.15 23.61 -2.89
N GLY A 429 3.43 22.67 -2.29
CA GLY A 429 3.97 21.38 -1.91
C GLY A 429 3.92 20.40 -3.07
N THR A 430 5.04 19.77 -3.36
CA THR A 430 5.14 18.76 -4.41
C THR A 430 5.79 17.51 -3.90
N VAL A 431 5.22 16.36 -4.21
CA VAL A 431 5.82 15.04 -3.95
C VAL A 431 5.41 14.07 -5.04
N ASP A 432 6.36 13.23 -5.42
CA ASP A 432 6.14 12.11 -6.29
C ASP A 432 6.95 10.91 -5.80
N SER A 433 6.29 9.79 -5.55
CA SER A 433 6.93 8.56 -5.11
C SER A 433 7.39 7.67 -6.26
N GLY A 434 6.95 7.96 -7.49
CA GLY A 434 7.32 7.25 -8.69
C GLY A 434 8.62 7.72 -9.33
N SER A 435 8.50 8.34 -10.50
CA SER A 435 9.64 8.84 -11.28
C SER A 435 10.33 10.06 -10.67
N GLY A 436 9.68 10.68 -9.70
CA GLY A 436 10.14 11.89 -9.04
C GLY A 436 9.67 13.19 -9.72
N ILE A 437 9.68 14.28 -8.98
CA ILE A 437 9.28 15.60 -9.49
C ILE A 437 10.26 16.09 -10.55
N ASN A 438 9.75 16.64 -11.65
CA ASN A 438 10.54 17.48 -12.59
C ASN A 438 10.53 18.94 -12.08
N PRO A 439 11.60 19.41 -11.42
CA PRO A 439 11.58 20.71 -10.76
C PRO A 439 11.39 21.89 -11.73
N ALA A 440 11.77 21.72 -12.99
CA ALA A 440 11.66 22.77 -14.01
C ALA A 440 10.23 22.95 -14.56
N SER A 441 9.34 21.99 -14.26
CA SER A 441 7.97 21.98 -14.77
C SER A 441 7.00 22.81 -13.93
N LEU A 442 7.41 23.29 -12.75
CA LEU A 442 6.54 24.07 -11.87
C LEU A 442 6.12 25.37 -12.55
N SER A 443 4.83 25.58 -12.63
CA SER A 443 4.23 26.84 -13.04
C SER A 443 3.17 27.26 -12.02
N VAL A 444 3.29 28.46 -11.50
CA VAL A 444 2.26 29.07 -10.63
C VAL A 444 1.85 30.39 -11.24
N CYS A 445 0.56 30.56 -11.38
CA CYS A 445 -0.07 31.68 -12.07
C CYS A 445 -1.07 32.37 -11.16
N VAL A 446 -0.96 33.67 -11.06
CA VAL A 446 -1.99 34.53 -10.49
C VAL A 446 -2.65 35.26 -11.67
N LYS A 447 -3.95 35.02 -11.85
CA LYS A 447 -4.72 35.64 -12.95
C LYS A 447 -5.03 37.12 -12.65
N ASP A 448 -4.83 37.98 -13.65
CA ASP A 448 -5.30 39.36 -13.59
C ASP A 448 -6.82 39.44 -13.79
N THR A 449 -7.37 40.64 -13.73
CA THR A 449 -8.81 40.94 -13.91
C THR A 449 -9.32 40.58 -15.32
N GLN A 450 -8.43 40.39 -16.29
CA GLN A 450 -8.73 39.99 -17.66
C GLN A 450 -8.55 38.47 -17.87
N GLY A 451 -8.15 37.75 -16.83
CA GLY A 451 -7.89 36.31 -16.88
C GLY A 451 -6.52 35.93 -17.44
N ASN A 452 -5.64 36.89 -17.70
CA ASN A 452 -4.28 36.61 -18.17
C ASN A 452 -3.42 36.00 -17.05
N CYS A 453 -2.58 35.07 -17.42
CA CYS A 453 -1.75 34.33 -16.50
C CYS A 453 -0.29 34.81 -16.61
N LYS A 454 0.30 35.20 -15.50
CA LYS A 454 1.74 35.41 -15.39
C LYS A 454 2.32 34.35 -14.46
N ASN A 455 3.24 33.55 -14.99
CA ASN A 455 3.97 32.59 -14.15
C ASN A 455 4.90 33.32 -13.19
N ILE A 456 4.75 33.05 -11.91
CA ILE A 456 5.54 33.63 -10.82
C ILE A 456 6.40 32.61 -10.10
N ALA A 457 6.38 31.33 -10.53
CA ALA A 457 7.16 30.28 -9.91
C ALA A 457 8.59 30.25 -10.43
N GLY A 458 9.49 29.80 -9.57
CA GLY A 458 10.81 29.30 -9.92
C GLY A 458 10.80 27.79 -10.17
N ARG A 459 11.82 27.09 -9.66
CA ARG A 459 11.87 25.61 -9.68
C ARG A 459 11.13 25.03 -8.50
N ALA A 460 10.50 23.86 -8.68
CA ALA A 460 9.90 23.13 -7.58
C ALA A 460 10.97 22.55 -6.65
N GLU A 461 10.65 22.48 -5.37
CA GLU A 461 11.35 21.60 -4.44
C GLU A 461 10.96 20.15 -4.71
N ILE A 462 11.93 19.26 -4.65
CA ILE A 462 11.68 17.82 -4.80
C ILE A 462 11.16 17.28 -3.47
N ASN A 463 9.95 16.70 -3.47
CA ASN A 463 9.28 16.22 -2.28
C ASN A 463 9.29 17.25 -1.13
N GLY A 464 8.98 18.48 -1.45
CA GLY A 464 9.11 19.61 -0.54
C GLY A 464 8.11 20.73 -0.79
N ILE A 465 8.38 21.89 -0.22
CA ILE A 465 7.53 23.09 -0.28
C ILE A 465 8.28 24.21 -0.97
N THR A 466 7.80 24.62 -2.14
CA THR A 466 8.29 25.83 -2.82
C THR A 466 7.53 27.03 -2.29
N ARG A 467 8.26 28.02 -1.77
CA ARG A 467 7.73 29.28 -1.23
C ARG A 467 7.81 30.39 -2.28
N ILE A 468 6.70 31.08 -2.49
CA ILE A 468 6.60 32.17 -3.46
C ILE A 468 6.08 33.40 -2.71
N ILE A 469 6.99 34.31 -2.39
CA ILE A 469 6.66 35.59 -1.74
C ILE A 469 6.07 36.52 -2.82
N LEU A 470 4.86 37.02 -2.58
CA LEU A 470 4.19 37.89 -3.54
C LEU A 470 4.72 39.34 -3.41
N THR A 471 5.13 39.92 -4.52
CA THR A 471 5.54 41.33 -4.58
C THR A 471 4.38 42.28 -4.30
N SER A 472 3.16 41.86 -4.63
CA SER A 472 1.90 42.56 -4.30
C SER A 472 0.95 41.55 -3.67
N PRO A 473 0.54 41.74 -2.41
CA PRO A 473 -0.42 40.86 -1.76
C PRO A 473 -1.75 40.80 -2.50
N ILE A 474 -2.34 39.59 -2.56
CA ILE A 474 -3.65 39.39 -3.18
C ILE A 474 -4.74 39.74 -2.15
N THR A 475 -5.63 40.68 -2.52
CA THR A 475 -6.75 41.13 -1.69
C THR A 475 -8.10 40.84 -2.29
N ASP A 476 -8.17 40.69 -3.62
CA ASP A 476 -9.43 40.38 -4.31
C ASP A 476 -9.71 38.86 -4.19
N ALA A 477 -10.81 38.56 -3.53
CA ALA A 477 -11.28 37.20 -3.31
C ALA A 477 -11.54 36.39 -4.61
N ASN A 478 -11.80 37.09 -5.73
CA ASN A 478 -12.08 36.44 -7.02
C ASN A 478 -10.81 36.16 -7.84
N THR A 479 -9.65 36.62 -7.40
CA THR A 479 -8.38 36.35 -8.09
C THR A 479 -8.17 34.86 -8.25
N GLY A 480 -8.01 34.40 -9.49
CA GLY A 480 -7.69 33.01 -9.81
C GLY A 480 -6.22 32.70 -9.57
N ILE A 481 -5.95 31.56 -8.98
CA ILE A 481 -4.58 31.06 -8.73
C ILE A 481 -4.52 29.64 -9.27
N GLU A 482 -3.56 29.39 -10.17
CA GLU A 482 -3.31 28.07 -10.76
C GLU A 482 -1.88 27.63 -10.45
N ALA A 483 -1.73 26.37 -10.14
CA ALA A 483 -0.42 25.73 -10.01
C ALA A 483 -0.39 24.44 -10.83
N ARG A 484 0.74 24.14 -11.47
CA ARG A 484 0.98 22.92 -12.27
C ARG A 484 2.37 22.39 -12.00
N VAL A 485 2.49 21.09 -12.00
CA VAL A 485 3.78 20.40 -11.93
C VAL A 485 3.72 19.08 -12.70
N ARG A 486 4.86 18.66 -13.24
CA ARG A 486 5.04 17.33 -13.85
C ARG A 486 6.07 16.53 -13.09
N ASP A 487 5.94 15.21 -13.16
CA ASP A 487 7.01 14.30 -12.80
C ASP A 487 8.02 14.12 -13.95
N MET A 488 9.02 13.26 -13.73
CA MET A 488 10.05 12.97 -14.74
C MET A 488 9.52 12.10 -15.90
N SER A 489 8.41 11.40 -15.69
CA SER A 489 7.70 10.63 -16.73
C SER A 489 6.73 11.47 -17.56
N GLY A 490 6.49 12.74 -17.17
CA GLY A 490 5.64 13.68 -17.88
C GLY A 490 4.18 13.71 -17.43
N ASN A 491 3.79 12.96 -16.38
CA ASN A 491 2.45 13.03 -15.83
C ASN A 491 2.25 14.40 -15.16
N GLU A 492 1.10 15.04 -15.41
CA GLU A 492 0.83 16.40 -14.95
C GLU A 492 -0.30 16.43 -13.92
N THR A 493 -0.08 17.16 -12.85
CA THR A 493 -1.12 17.60 -11.91
C THR A 493 -1.26 19.11 -11.97
N PHE A 494 -2.49 19.59 -11.93
CA PHE A 494 -2.77 21.01 -11.77
C PHE A 494 -3.87 21.24 -10.75
N VAL A 495 -3.80 22.39 -10.07
CA VAL A 495 -4.77 22.84 -9.08
C VAL A 495 -5.17 24.27 -9.42
N THR A 496 -6.47 24.55 -9.43
CA THR A 496 -7.02 25.89 -9.58
C THR A 496 -7.81 26.26 -8.33
N ARG A 497 -7.56 27.45 -7.79
CA ARG A 497 -8.28 28.03 -6.64
C ARG A 497 -8.61 29.48 -6.92
N THR A 498 -9.61 30.02 -6.23
CA THR A 498 -9.78 31.47 -6.10
C THR A 498 -9.16 31.94 -4.79
N ALA A 499 -8.72 33.18 -4.70
CA ALA A 499 -8.17 33.74 -3.46
C ALA A 499 -9.15 33.64 -2.29
N LYS A 500 -10.46 33.67 -2.55
CA LYS A 500 -11.50 33.39 -1.56
C LYS A 500 -11.28 32.06 -0.80
N TRP A 501 -10.75 31.05 -1.48
CA TRP A 501 -10.46 29.75 -0.86
C TRP A 501 -9.54 29.86 0.35
N PHE A 502 -8.62 30.82 0.33
CA PHE A 502 -7.63 31.03 1.40
C PHE A 502 -8.03 32.16 2.36
N LEU A 503 -8.77 33.17 1.90
CA LEU A 503 -9.12 34.38 2.67
C LEU A 503 -10.31 34.20 3.61
N VAL A 504 -11.16 33.17 3.39
CA VAL A 504 -12.34 32.91 4.21
C VAL A 504 -12.02 31.83 5.22
N ASN A 505 -11.43 32.23 6.34
CA ASN A 505 -11.40 31.47 7.59
C ASN A 505 -11.50 32.41 8.77
#